data_5879f6f9b6a39f90eaf2702bf807d8f0
#
_entry.id   5879f6f9b6a39f90eaf2702bf807d8f0
#
_cell.length_a   1.000
_cell.length_b   1.000
_cell.length_c   1.000
_cell.angle_alpha   90.00
_cell.angle_beta   90.00
_cell.angle_gamma   90.00
#
_symmetry.space_group_name_H-M   'P 1'
#
loop_
_entity.id
_entity.type
_entity.pdbx_description
1 polymer ?
#
loop_
_entity_poly.entity_id
_entity_poly.type
_entity_poly.pdbx_seq_one_letter_code
_entity_poly.pdbx_strand_id
1 'polypeptide(L)'
;MTEPTKPGRGRTLLTVVLPAVLVLGAIGGGVTYTAVTVDTADRSAPTVAWEEPEATQRDKDPAAGASRGRASTPLSKLLLPVPEGYVLGPDIESYGNDGELGGKEALALLKQEGKGLSGKKRRAYEKRVEKVGIKGIAVRSFAAENSETVVTVRITQMKDKKRIREMFEIKKELFELFEFPRGPKISGHKNSVCFMVPEEKGLTKSEKSQQLEEMHCTAYDSEVEVTVTVAGAKPFDRAAAAKLVQKQLDHITSPGEYV
;
A
#
# COMPACT_ATOMS: atom_id res chain seq x y z
N MET A 1 -38.79 -4.94 58.68
CA MET A 1 -39.51 -4.54 57.46
C MET A 1 -39.37 -3.05 57.33
N THR A 2 -38.48 -2.57 56.48
CA THR A 2 -38.22 -1.13 56.23
C THR A 2 -38.99 -0.72 54.99
N GLU A 3 -39.96 0.19 55.20
CA GLU A 3 -40.74 0.78 54.08
C GLU A 3 -39.85 1.56 53.12
N PRO A 4 -40.09 1.45 51.80
CA PRO A 4 -39.35 2.24 50.83
C PRO A 4 -39.86 3.68 50.84
N THR A 5 -38.99 4.61 51.23
CA THR A 5 -39.22 6.05 51.18
C THR A 5 -39.45 6.51 49.72
N LYS A 6 -40.63 7.12 49.46
CA LYS A 6 -40.97 7.71 48.15
C LYS A 6 -39.95 8.83 47.79
N PRO A 7 -39.37 8.81 46.57
CA PRO A 7 -38.43 9.85 46.18
C PRO A 7 -39.15 11.20 46.10
N GLY A 8 -38.52 12.24 46.71
CA GLY A 8 -39.07 13.60 46.75
C GLY A 8 -39.29 14.16 45.32
N ARG A 9 -40.40 14.88 45.12
CA ARG A 9 -40.80 15.49 43.81
C ARG A 9 -39.67 16.24 43.09
N GLY A 10 -38.75 16.90 43.80
CA GLY A 10 -37.63 17.62 43.21
C GLY A 10 -36.59 16.70 42.54
N ARG A 11 -36.38 15.48 43.07
CA ARG A 11 -35.40 14.53 42.54
C ARG A 11 -35.93 13.86 41.26
N THR A 12 -37.24 13.63 41.19
CA THR A 12 -37.90 13.10 39.97
C THR A 12 -37.88 14.13 38.82
N LEU A 13 -38.06 15.42 39.15
CA LEU A 13 -37.96 16.52 38.16
C LEU A 13 -36.55 16.63 37.54
N LEU A 14 -35.50 16.53 38.36
CA LEU A 14 -34.12 16.67 37.91
C LEU A 14 -33.59 15.40 37.18
N THR A 15 -34.01 14.20 37.60
CA THR A 15 -33.44 12.96 37.06
C THR A 15 -34.22 12.32 35.91
N VAL A 16 -35.51 12.67 35.78
CA VAL A 16 -36.36 12.09 34.74
C VAL A 16 -36.94 13.14 33.78
N VAL A 17 -37.53 14.19 34.34
CA VAL A 17 -38.23 15.20 33.52
C VAL A 17 -37.26 16.07 32.74
N LEU A 18 -36.17 16.54 33.36
CA LEU A 18 -35.22 17.41 32.69
C LEU A 18 -34.49 16.68 31.51
N PRO A 19 -33.97 15.48 31.68
CA PRO A 19 -33.41 14.75 30.55
C PRO A 19 -34.41 14.44 29.45
N ALA A 20 -35.63 14.07 29.80
CA ALA A 20 -36.69 13.80 28.82
C ALA A 20 -37.06 15.04 28.00
N VAL A 21 -37.16 16.22 28.64
CA VAL A 21 -37.43 17.49 27.93
C VAL A 21 -36.25 17.88 27.02
N LEU A 22 -35.00 17.67 27.45
CA LEU A 22 -33.81 17.94 26.63
C LEU A 22 -33.75 17.02 25.40
N VAL A 23 -34.04 15.74 25.55
CA VAL A 23 -34.06 14.79 24.44
C VAL A 23 -35.19 15.10 23.45
N LEU A 24 -36.40 15.35 23.95
CA LEU A 24 -37.53 15.74 23.11
C LEU A 24 -37.29 17.09 22.41
N GLY A 25 -36.70 18.04 23.09
CA GLY A 25 -36.30 19.34 22.53
C GLY A 25 -35.25 19.20 21.42
N ALA A 26 -34.25 18.34 21.63
CA ALA A 26 -33.22 18.06 20.63
C ALA A 26 -33.77 17.35 19.39
N ILE A 27 -34.66 16.37 19.59
CA ILE A 27 -35.33 15.66 18.49
C ILE A 27 -36.26 16.62 17.73
N GLY A 28 -37.11 17.36 18.42
CA GLY A 28 -38.05 18.32 17.80
C GLY A 28 -37.31 19.45 17.08
N GLY A 29 -36.28 20.01 17.69
CA GLY A 29 -35.42 21.04 17.08
C GLY A 29 -34.64 20.52 15.86
N GLY A 30 -34.08 19.31 15.96
CA GLY A 30 -33.36 18.67 14.86
C GLY A 30 -34.26 18.39 13.66
N VAL A 31 -35.42 17.82 13.87
CA VAL A 31 -36.40 17.54 12.80
C VAL A 31 -36.88 18.84 12.13
N THR A 32 -37.21 19.87 12.93
CA THR A 32 -37.63 21.17 12.40
C THR A 32 -36.54 21.84 11.59
N TYR A 33 -35.30 21.83 12.11
CA TYR A 33 -34.15 22.38 11.40
C TYR A 33 -33.89 21.67 10.07
N THR A 34 -33.94 20.34 10.07
CA THR A 34 -33.75 19.55 8.84
C THR A 34 -34.87 19.81 7.85
N ALA A 35 -36.12 19.83 8.30
CA ALA A 35 -37.27 20.09 7.42
C ALA A 35 -37.17 21.49 6.78
N VAL A 36 -36.87 22.53 7.56
CA VAL A 36 -36.69 23.89 7.03
C VAL A 36 -35.52 23.97 6.06
N THR A 37 -34.39 23.34 6.39
CA THR A 37 -33.21 23.36 5.52
C THR A 37 -33.49 22.65 4.20
N VAL A 38 -34.21 21.53 4.21
CA VAL A 38 -34.57 20.80 3.00
C VAL A 38 -35.59 21.55 2.17
N ASP A 39 -36.56 22.20 2.82
CA ASP A 39 -37.65 22.95 2.12
C ASP A 39 -37.11 24.25 1.50
N THR A 40 -36.14 24.90 2.14
CA THR A 40 -35.47 26.11 1.65
C THR A 40 -34.28 25.85 0.73
N ALA A 41 -33.87 24.58 0.56
CA ALA A 41 -32.79 24.22 -0.35
C ALA A 41 -33.17 24.52 -1.80
N ASP A 42 -32.36 25.27 -2.50
CA ASP A 42 -32.52 25.54 -3.93
C ASP A 42 -32.31 24.28 -4.74
N ARG A 43 -33.41 23.63 -5.12
CA ARG A 43 -33.39 22.39 -5.91
C ARG A 43 -33.12 22.65 -7.39
N SER A 44 -33.06 23.90 -7.80
CA SER A 44 -32.72 24.31 -9.17
C SER A 44 -31.29 24.72 -9.32
N ALA A 45 -30.53 24.78 -8.20
CA ALA A 45 -29.10 25.05 -8.25
C ALA A 45 -28.42 23.98 -9.13
N PRO A 46 -27.63 24.37 -10.13
CA PRO A 46 -26.93 23.41 -10.97
C PRO A 46 -26.00 22.59 -10.09
N THR A 47 -26.11 21.26 -10.19
CA THR A 47 -25.12 20.37 -9.57
C THR A 47 -23.80 20.64 -10.27
N VAL A 48 -22.87 21.28 -9.57
CA VAL A 48 -21.51 21.42 -10.10
C VAL A 48 -20.93 20.01 -10.11
N ALA A 49 -20.96 19.37 -11.28
CA ALA A 49 -20.22 18.14 -11.48
C ALA A 49 -18.72 18.48 -11.28
N TRP A 50 -18.02 17.67 -10.51
CA TRP A 50 -16.59 17.82 -10.38
C TRP A 50 -15.97 17.62 -11.78
N GLU A 51 -15.39 18.68 -12.32
CA GLU A 51 -14.59 18.60 -13.55
C GLU A 51 -13.13 18.40 -13.17
N GLU A 52 -12.50 17.46 -13.83
CA GLU A 52 -11.07 17.23 -13.63
C GLU A 52 -10.30 18.50 -14.06
N PRO A 53 -9.41 19.06 -13.21
CA PRO A 53 -8.65 20.26 -13.56
C PRO A 53 -7.90 20.07 -14.88
N GLU A 54 -7.95 21.07 -15.78
CA GLU A 54 -7.17 21.06 -17.01
C GLU A 54 -5.67 20.88 -16.72
N ALA A 55 -4.94 20.19 -17.59
CA ALA A 55 -3.53 19.86 -17.42
C ALA A 55 -2.66 21.09 -17.07
N THR A 56 -2.99 22.26 -17.63
CA THR A 56 -2.32 23.54 -17.33
C THR A 56 -2.54 24.05 -15.90
N GLN A 57 -3.60 23.61 -15.22
CA GLN A 57 -3.85 23.94 -13.82
C GLN A 57 -3.20 22.93 -12.87
N ARG A 58 -3.05 21.66 -13.30
CA ARG A 58 -2.33 20.62 -12.53
C ARG A 58 -0.88 21.01 -12.24
N ASP A 59 -0.19 21.63 -13.21
CA ASP A 59 1.21 22.05 -13.04
C ASP A 59 1.40 23.18 -11.99
N LYS A 60 0.30 23.86 -11.61
CA LYS A 60 0.30 24.95 -10.61
C LYS A 60 -0.31 24.52 -9.27
N ASP A 61 -0.90 23.34 -9.20
CA ASP A 61 -1.49 22.79 -7.97
C ASP A 61 -0.36 22.27 -7.07
N PRO A 62 -0.19 22.82 -5.85
CA PRO A 62 0.79 22.30 -4.90
C PRO A 62 0.56 20.81 -4.54
N ALA A 63 -0.67 20.30 -4.73
CA ALA A 63 -1.03 18.91 -4.51
C ALA A 63 -0.84 18.03 -5.76
N ALA A 64 -0.52 18.58 -6.92
CA ALA A 64 -0.34 17.83 -8.17
C ALA A 64 0.69 16.70 -8.04
N GLY A 65 1.72 16.91 -7.21
CA GLY A 65 2.72 15.89 -6.90
C GLY A 65 2.24 14.79 -5.94
N ALA A 66 1.17 15.01 -5.19
CA ALA A 66 0.70 14.06 -4.18
C ALA A 66 0.15 12.76 -4.81
N SER A 67 -0.46 12.85 -5.99
CA SER A 67 -0.94 11.68 -6.75
C SER A 67 0.19 10.83 -7.33
N ARG A 68 1.40 11.38 -7.44
CA ARG A 68 2.59 10.68 -7.96
C ARG A 68 3.38 9.94 -6.89
N GLY A 69 2.96 10.03 -5.64
CA GLY A 69 3.58 9.39 -4.47
C GLY A 69 4.60 10.28 -3.76
N ARG A 70 4.95 9.87 -2.54
CA ARG A 70 5.86 10.64 -1.67
C ARG A 70 7.31 10.56 -2.15
N ALA A 71 8.00 11.69 -2.13
CA ALA A 71 9.43 11.78 -2.40
C ALA A 71 10.12 12.67 -1.35
N SER A 72 9.71 12.55 -0.08
CA SER A 72 10.15 13.42 1.02
C SER A 72 11.47 13.01 1.64
N THR A 73 11.88 11.75 1.52
CA THR A 73 13.10 11.20 2.10
C THR A 73 14.04 10.68 1.01
N PRO A 74 15.34 10.49 1.33
CA PRO A 74 16.26 9.87 0.38
C PRO A 74 15.82 8.47 -0.08
N LEU A 75 15.13 7.70 0.77
CA LEU A 75 14.68 6.36 0.43
C LEU A 75 13.41 6.38 -0.42
N SER A 76 12.41 7.20 -0.06
CA SER A 76 11.18 7.34 -0.85
C SER A 76 11.44 7.96 -2.23
N LYS A 77 12.48 8.78 -2.41
CA LYS A 77 12.91 9.29 -3.70
C LYS A 77 13.41 8.21 -4.68
N LEU A 78 13.77 7.04 -4.20
CA LEU A 78 14.17 5.91 -5.04
C LEU A 78 12.98 5.15 -5.62
N LEU A 79 11.77 5.37 -5.08
CA LEU A 79 10.55 4.81 -5.64
C LEU A 79 10.16 5.59 -6.91
N LEU A 80 9.95 4.87 -8.00
CA LEU A 80 9.46 5.46 -9.24
C LEU A 80 8.19 6.27 -8.94
N PRO A 81 8.08 7.54 -9.32
CA PRO A 81 6.81 8.26 -9.28
C PRO A 81 5.74 7.49 -10.04
N VAL A 82 4.49 7.57 -9.56
CA VAL A 82 3.37 6.87 -10.23
C VAL A 82 3.36 7.28 -11.70
N PRO A 83 3.51 6.33 -12.64
CA PRO A 83 3.60 6.64 -14.06
C PRO A 83 2.29 7.20 -14.61
N GLU A 84 2.35 7.87 -15.74
CA GLU A 84 1.16 8.29 -16.49
C GLU A 84 0.29 7.08 -16.87
N GLY A 85 -1.04 7.22 -16.74
CA GLY A 85 -2.01 6.12 -16.91
C GLY A 85 -2.09 5.16 -15.72
N TYR A 86 -1.48 5.51 -14.58
CA TYR A 86 -1.57 4.79 -13.33
C TYR A 86 -2.00 5.71 -12.20
N VAL A 87 -2.64 5.12 -11.20
CA VAL A 87 -2.99 5.76 -9.93
C VAL A 87 -2.34 4.98 -8.77
N LEU A 88 -2.29 5.56 -7.57
CA LEU A 88 -1.89 4.82 -6.37
C LEU A 88 -2.76 3.57 -6.23
N GLY A 89 -2.11 2.44 -6.04
CA GLY A 89 -2.74 1.12 -6.00
C GLY A 89 -3.25 0.74 -4.60
N PRO A 90 -3.56 -0.55 -4.41
CA PRO A 90 -4.00 -1.07 -3.12
C PRO A 90 -2.89 -1.01 -2.07
N ASP A 91 -3.28 -1.03 -0.80
CA ASP A 91 -2.35 -1.10 0.32
C ASP A 91 -1.49 -2.37 0.27
N ILE A 92 -0.23 -2.21 0.59
CA ILE A 92 0.74 -3.29 0.71
C ILE A 92 0.81 -3.70 2.18
N GLU A 93 0.04 -4.71 2.56
CA GLU A 93 -0.04 -5.20 3.95
C GLU A 93 -0.30 -4.07 4.94
N SER A 94 0.55 -3.92 5.96
CA SER A 94 0.48 -2.87 6.97
C SER A 94 1.23 -1.57 6.61
N TYR A 95 1.82 -1.49 5.42
CA TYR A 95 2.64 -0.35 4.99
C TYR A 95 1.85 0.76 4.30
N GLY A 96 0.59 0.50 3.92
CA GLY A 96 -0.15 1.37 3.02
C GLY A 96 0.33 1.26 1.57
N ASN A 97 -0.21 2.08 0.70
CA ASN A 97 0.12 2.07 -0.72
C ASN A 97 1.31 2.96 -1.11
N ASP A 98 1.79 3.79 -0.20
CA ASP A 98 2.95 4.67 -0.37
C ASP A 98 3.55 4.99 1.00
N GLY A 99 4.32 4.06 1.54
CA GLY A 99 4.82 4.08 2.90
C GLY A 99 6.33 3.96 3.01
N GLU A 100 6.84 4.39 4.16
CA GLU A 100 8.24 4.22 4.53
C GLU A 100 8.35 3.87 6.01
N LEU A 101 9.20 2.90 6.31
CA LEU A 101 9.54 2.47 7.66
C LEU A 101 11.02 2.72 7.93
N GLY A 102 11.33 3.35 9.04
CA GLY A 102 12.69 3.48 9.54
C GLY A 102 13.27 2.13 9.98
N GLY A 103 14.59 2.05 10.10
CA GLY A 103 15.27 0.79 10.40
C GLY A 103 14.78 0.06 11.66
N LYS A 104 14.36 0.78 12.69
CA LYS A 104 13.80 0.19 13.92
C LYS A 104 12.44 -0.49 13.67
N GLU A 105 11.54 0.18 12.93
CA GLU A 105 10.21 -0.32 12.60
C GLU A 105 10.29 -1.48 11.61
N ALA A 106 11.11 -1.33 10.57
CA ALA A 106 11.40 -2.39 9.61
C ALA A 106 11.98 -3.64 10.28
N LEU A 107 12.91 -3.48 11.23
CA LEU A 107 13.46 -4.57 12.02
C LEU A 107 12.39 -5.24 12.90
N ALA A 108 11.54 -4.44 13.55
CA ALA A 108 10.46 -4.96 14.40
C ALA A 108 9.47 -5.79 13.57
N LEU A 109 9.12 -5.32 12.38
CA LEU A 109 8.22 -6.01 11.47
C LEU A 109 8.81 -7.35 11.01
N LEU A 110 10.06 -7.37 10.55
CA LEU A 110 10.73 -8.62 10.17
C LEU A 110 10.84 -9.61 11.34
N LYS A 111 11.03 -9.13 12.57
CA LYS A 111 10.98 -10.00 13.75
C LYS A 111 9.59 -10.59 13.98
N GLN A 112 8.54 -9.86 13.61
CA GLN A 112 7.16 -10.37 13.69
C GLN A 112 6.88 -11.52 12.72
N GLU A 113 7.49 -11.53 11.55
CA GLU A 113 7.39 -12.67 10.61
C GLU A 113 7.87 -13.99 11.24
N GLY A 114 8.79 -13.92 12.20
CA GLY A 114 9.25 -15.06 12.98
C GLY A 114 8.35 -15.50 14.13
N LYS A 115 7.14 -14.93 14.31
CA LYS A 115 6.25 -15.29 15.44
C LYS A 115 5.84 -16.76 15.48
N GLY A 116 5.78 -17.43 14.33
CA GLY A 116 5.51 -18.87 14.24
C GLY A 116 6.66 -19.77 14.72
N LEU A 117 7.86 -19.19 14.93
CA LEU A 117 9.01 -19.93 15.42
C LEU A 117 9.08 -19.88 16.95
N SER A 118 9.54 -20.97 17.59
CA SER A 118 9.67 -21.05 19.04
C SER A 118 11.10 -21.34 19.49
N GLY A 119 11.42 -21.03 20.73
CA GLY A 119 12.66 -21.40 21.42
C GLY A 119 13.94 -20.99 20.68
N LYS A 120 14.83 -21.95 20.43
CA LYS A 120 16.13 -21.71 19.78
C LYS A 120 15.98 -21.22 18.34
N LYS A 121 14.98 -21.69 17.60
CA LYS A 121 14.72 -21.30 16.19
C LYS A 121 14.36 -19.82 16.10
N ARG A 122 13.49 -19.32 16.99
CA ARG A 122 13.13 -17.91 17.06
C ARG A 122 14.34 -17.03 17.35
N ARG A 123 15.10 -17.34 18.38
CA ARG A 123 16.31 -16.56 18.72
C ARG A 123 17.35 -16.54 17.59
N ALA A 124 17.53 -17.67 16.90
CA ALA A 124 18.42 -17.76 15.75
C ALA A 124 17.94 -16.88 14.59
N TYR A 125 16.63 -16.88 14.32
CA TYR A 125 16.00 -16.02 13.32
C TYR A 125 16.16 -14.53 13.66
N GLU A 126 15.76 -14.10 14.86
CA GLU A 126 15.86 -12.71 15.33
C GLU A 126 17.32 -12.21 15.24
N LYS A 127 18.28 -13.03 15.71
CA LYS A 127 19.72 -12.69 15.59
C LYS A 127 20.19 -12.59 14.14
N ARG A 128 19.63 -13.36 13.21
CA ARG A 128 19.94 -13.27 11.78
C ARG A 128 19.38 -11.98 11.20
N VAL A 129 18.12 -11.65 11.49
CA VAL A 129 17.45 -10.43 11.05
C VAL A 129 18.18 -9.18 11.57
N GLU A 130 18.62 -9.17 12.83
CA GLU A 130 19.43 -8.07 13.38
C GLU A 130 20.76 -7.87 12.62
N LYS A 131 21.41 -8.96 12.22
CA LYS A 131 22.67 -8.91 11.47
C LYS A 131 22.53 -8.36 10.05
N VAL A 132 21.33 -8.39 9.46
CA VAL A 132 21.08 -7.85 8.12
C VAL A 132 21.31 -6.34 8.09
N GLY A 133 21.09 -5.63 9.22
CA GLY A 133 21.40 -4.22 9.36
C GLY A 133 20.54 -3.34 8.46
N ILE A 134 19.23 -3.56 8.48
CA ILE A 134 18.25 -2.77 7.71
C ILE A 134 18.27 -1.33 8.20
N LYS A 135 18.38 -0.40 7.25
CA LYS A 135 18.30 1.05 7.49
C LYS A 135 16.86 1.57 7.30
N GLY A 136 16.10 0.97 6.40
CA GLY A 136 14.71 1.35 6.11
C GLY A 136 14.13 0.51 4.99
N ILE A 137 12.81 0.59 4.88
CA ILE A 137 12.01 0.01 3.80
C ILE A 137 11.09 1.09 3.26
N ALA A 138 11.07 1.28 1.94
CA ALA A 138 10.07 2.10 1.27
C ALA A 138 9.24 1.23 0.34
N VAL A 139 7.94 1.50 0.26
CA VAL A 139 7.01 0.76 -0.57
C VAL A 139 6.11 1.72 -1.34
N ARG A 140 5.75 1.31 -2.55
CA ARG A 140 4.72 1.96 -3.36
C ARG A 140 3.98 0.94 -4.17
N SER A 141 2.65 1.04 -4.20
CA SER A 141 1.84 0.33 -5.17
C SER A 141 1.19 1.33 -6.12
N PHE A 142 1.01 0.93 -7.35
CA PHE A 142 0.21 1.66 -8.32
C PHE A 142 -0.54 0.69 -9.22
N ALA A 143 -1.72 1.10 -9.65
CA ALA A 143 -2.60 0.32 -10.51
C ALA A 143 -2.85 1.08 -11.80
N ALA A 144 -2.91 0.36 -12.92
CA ALA A 144 -3.33 0.95 -14.18
C ALA A 144 -4.78 1.49 -14.05
N GLU A 145 -5.08 2.62 -14.68
CA GLU A 145 -6.42 3.24 -14.62
C GLU A 145 -7.53 2.32 -15.13
N ASN A 146 -7.21 1.43 -16.07
CA ASN A 146 -8.12 0.35 -16.53
C ASN A 146 -8.25 -0.82 -15.54
N SER A 147 -7.56 -0.75 -14.37
CA SER A 147 -7.57 -1.76 -13.30
C SER A 147 -7.07 -3.17 -13.71
N GLU A 148 -6.41 -3.32 -14.86
CA GLU A 148 -5.94 -4.63 -15.33
C GLU A 148 -4.56 -5.01 -14.78
N THR A 149 -3.81 -4.05 -14.26
CA THR A 149 -2.44 -4.29 -13.77
C THR A 149 -2.19 -3.56 -12.46
N VAL A 150 -1.64 -4.27 -11.49
CA VAL A 150 -1.16 -3.71 -10.21
C VAL A 150 0.34 -3.95 -10.11
N VAL A 151 1.07 -2.92 -9.73
CA VAL A 151 2.50 -2.96 -9.49
C VAL A 151 2.79 -2.63 -8.04
N THR A 152 3.60 -3.46 -7.41
CA THR A 152 4.08 -3.24 -6.04
C THR A 152 5.59 -3.14 -6.07
N VAL A 153 6.13 -2.05 -5.56
CA VAL A 153 7.56 -1.81 -5.41
C VAL A 153 7.92 -1.79 -3.94
N ARG A 154 8.94 -2.54 -3.56
CA ARG A 154 9.56 -2.51 -2.24
C ARG A 154 11.05 -2.27 -2.39
N ILE A 155 11.56 -1.25 -1.75
CA ILE A 155 12.99 -0.94 -1.67
C ILE A 155 13.44 -1.13 -0.25
N THR A 156 14.41 -2.01 -0.02
CA THR A 156 14.99 -2.27 1.30
C THR A 156 16.42 -1.75 1.31
N GLN A 157 16.69 -0.76 2.15
CA GLN A 157 18.07 -0.25 2.35
C GLN A 157 18.74 -0.98 3.50
N MET A 158 19.98 -1.41 3.26
CA MET A 158 20.80 -2.14 4.23
C MET A 158 22.15 -1.46 4.42
N LYS A 159 22.82 -1.76 5.53
CA LYS A 159 24.13 -1.19 5.83
C LYS A 159 25.28 -1.84 5.07
N ASP A 160 25.10 -3.10 4.69
CA ASP A 160 26.16 -3.96 4.17
C ASP A 160 25.82 -4.46 2.76
N LYS A 161 26.57 -4.00 1.77
CA LYS A 161 26.44 -4.41 0.35
C LYS A 161 26.59 -5.92 0.15
N LYS A 162 27.43 -6.58 0.96
CA LYS A 162 27.56 -8.04 0.88
C LYS A 162 26.28 -8.75 1.29
N ARG A 163 25.60 -8.25 2.33
CA ARG A 163 24.31 -8.81 2.78
C ARG A 163 23.22 -8.64 1.74
N ILE A 164 23.20 -7.52 1.04
CA ILE A 164 22.24 -7.30 -0.05
C ILE A 164 22.41 -8.35 -1.14
N ARG A 165 23.64 -8.57 -1.56
CA ARG A 165 23.95 -9.59 -2.57
C ARG A 165 23.62 -10.99 -2.08
N GLU A 166 23.94 -11.34 -0.83
CA GLU A 166 23.56 -12.62 -0.21
C GLU A 166 22.05 -12.81 -0.20
N MET A 167 21.27 -11.77 0.13
CA MET A 167 19.79 -11.81 0.11
C MET A 167 19.26 -12.03 -1.31
N PHE A 168 19.81 -11.31 -2.28
CA PHE A 168 19.44 -11.50 -3.68
C PHE A 168 19.67 -12.94 -4.16
N GLU A 169 20.85 -13.49 -3.88
CA GLU A 169 21.16 -14.89 -4.28
C GLU A 169 20.24 -15.89 -3.55
N ILE A 170 19.95 -15.70 -2.26
CA ILE A 170 19.03 -16.56 -1.51
C ILE A 170 17.64 -16.52 -2.13
N LYS A 171 17.11 -15.34 -2.46
CA LYS A 171 15.81 -15.21 -3.11
C LYS A 171 15.78 -15.89 -4.47
N LYS A 172 16.81 -15.67 -5.27
CA LYS A 172 16.95 -16.31 -6.57
C LYS A 172 16.98 -17.84 -6.45
N GLU A 173 17.81 -18.39 -5.57
CA GLU A 173 17.89 -19.83 -5.29
C GLU A 173 16.54 -20.39 -4.80
N LEU A 174 15.81 -19.64 -3.99
CA LEU A 174 14.49 -20.05 -3.49
C LEU A 174 13.48 -20.21 -4.64
N PHE A 175 13.39 -19.23 -5.54
CA PHE A 175 12.53 -19.32 -6.72
C PHE A 175 12.93 -20.47 -7.67
N GLU A 176 14.23 -20.70 -7.83
CA GLU A 176 14.75 -21.84 -8.61
C GLU A 176 14.41 -23.18 -7.95
N LEU A 177 14.54 -23.28 -6.62
CA LEU A 177 14.20 -24.49 -5.84
C LEU A 177 12.71 -24.84 -5.95
N PHE A 178 11.84 -23.84 -5.99
CA PHE A 178 10.40 -24.03 -6.18
C PHE A 178 10.01 -24.12 -7.68
N GLU A 179 10.99 -24.22 -8.57
CA GLU A 179 10.78 -24.39 -10.01
C GLU A 179 9.92 -23.27 -10.65
N PHE A 180 10.03 -22.05 -10.15
CA PHE A 180 9.33 -20.91 -10.74
C PHE A 180 9.87 -20.66 -12.15
N PRO A 181 9.00 -20.57 -13.17
CA PRO A 181 9.43 -20.25 -14.53
C PRO A 181 10.16 -18.90 -14.59
N ARG A 182 11.24 -18.84 -15.35
CA ARG A 182 11.98 -17.60 -15.57
C ARG A 182 11.10 -16.58 -16.28
N GLY A 183 11.09 -15.37 -15.78
CA GLY A 183 10.53 -14.21 -16.43
C GLY A 183 11.47 -13.56 -17.44
N PRO A 184 11.06 -12.44 -18.05
CA PRO A 184 11.90 -11.68 -18.98
C PRO A 184 13.15 -11.13 -18.29
N LYS A 185 14.21 -10.95 -19.09
CA LYS A 185 15.43 -10.24 -18.63
C LYS A 185 15.17 -8.74 -18.66
N ILE A 186 15.66 -8.03 -17.65
CA ILE A 186 15.57 -6.57 -17.59
C ILE A 186 16.82 -5.98 -18.28
N SER A 187 16.59 -5.23 -19.34
CA SER A 187 17.66 -4.61 -20.12
C SER A 187 18.46 -3.61 -19.27
N GLY A 188 19.77 -3.60 -19.40
CA GLY A 188 20.64 -2.71 -18.65
C GLY A 188 20.96 -3.15 -17.21
N HIS A 189 20.19 -4.07 -16.60
CA HIS A 189 20.27 -4.43 -15.19
C HIS A 189 20.71 -5.90 -14.99
N LYS A 190 22.02 -6.14 -14.99
CA LYS A 190 22.61 -7.49 -14.84
C LYS A 190 22.36 -8.10 -13.45
N ASN A 191 22.17 -7.26 -12.43
CA ASN A 191 21.91 -7.67 -11.05
C ASN A 191 20.40 -7.80 -10.77
N SER A 192 19.63 -8.18 -11.78
CA SER A 192 18.19 -8.41 -11.67
C SER A 192 17.80 -9.79 -12.18
N VAL A 193 16.73 -10.34 -11.64
CA VAL A 193 16.12 -11.57 -12.09
C VAL A 193 14.62 -11.50 -11.87
N CYS A 194 13.87 -11.98 -12.86
CA CYS A 194 12.41 -12.10 -12.80
C CYS A 194 11.98 -13.56 -12.86
N PHE A 195 10.88 -13.86 -12.19
CA PHE A 195 10.21 -15.16 -12.18
C PHE A 195 8.70 -14.96 -12.35
N MET A 196 8.05 -15.91 -12.98
CA MET A 196 6.59 -15.96 -13.07
C MET A 196 6.05 -16.84 -11.95
N VAL A 197 4.97 -16.42 -11.33
CA VAL A 197 4.27 -17.27 -10.36
C VAL A 197 3.60 -18.42 -11.14
N PRO A 198 3.83 -19.69 -10.75
CA PRO A 198 3.19 -20.82 -11.39
C PRO A 198 1.66 -20.78 -11.21
N GLU A 199 0.93 -21.24 -12.22
CA GLU A 199 -0.52 -21.44 -12.08
C GLU A 199 -0.82 -22.48 -10.98
N GLU A 200 -1.88 -22.26 -10.20
CA GLU A 200 -2.36 -23.24 -9.25
C GLU A 200 -2.75 -24.54 -9.94
N LYS A 201 -2.31 -25.67 -9.37
CA LYS A 201 -2.64 -27.00 -9.88
C LYS A 201 -4.08 -27.36 -9.48
N GLY A 202 -4.77 -28.06 -10.38
CA GLY A 202 -6.12 -28.57 -10.10
C GLY A 202 -7.28 -27.64 -10.46
N LEU A 203 -7.01 -26.44 -10.94
CA LEU A 203 -8.04 -25.52 -11.41
C LEU A 203 -8.66 -25.94 -12.74
N THR A 204 -9.96 -25.71 -12.89
CA THR A 204 -10.69 -25.84 -14.16
C THR A 204 -10.24 -24.77 -15.17
N LYS A 205 -10.58 -24.93 -16.46
CA LYS A 205 -10.27 -23.92 -17.48
C LYS A 205 -10.86 -22.55 -17.15
N SER A 206 -12.07 -22.50 -16.58
CA SER A 206 -12.75 -21.24 -16.20
C SER A 206 -12.02 -20.57 -15.05
N GLU A 207 -11.63 -21.29 -14.00
CA GLU A 207 -10.88 -20.75 -12.86
C GLU A 207 -9.50 -20.24 -13.29
N LYS A 208 -8.81 -20.99 -14.16
CA LYS A 208 -7.51 -20.56 -14.74
C LYS A 208 -7.61 -19.27 -15.55
N SER A 209 -8.73 -19.05 -16.26
CA SER A 209 -8.91 -17.80 -17.02
C SER A 209 -9.17 -16.58 -16.13
N GLN A 210 -9.65 -16.78 -14.90
CA GLN A 210 -9.89 -15.74 -13.91
C GLN A 210 -8.68 -15.51 -12.97
N GLN A 211 -7.72 -16.43 -12.99
CA GLN A 211 -6.51 -16.28 -12.19
C GLN A 211 -5.62 -15.17 -12.76
N LEU A 212 -5.15 -14.27 -11.90
CA LEU A 212 -4.15 -13.28 -12.28
C LEU A 212 -2.82 -13.96 -12.59
N GLU A 213 -2.11 -13.45 -13.60
CA GLU A 213 -0.69 -13.77 -13.77
C GLU A 213 0.15 -12.78 -12.97
N GLU A 214 1.22 -13.28 -12.38
CA GLU A 214 2.07 -12.48 -11.52
C GLU A 214 3.55 -12.72 -11.86
N MET A 215 4.30 -11.63 -11.94
CA MET A 215 5.73 -11.61 -12.16
C MET A 215 6.43 -10.99 -10.96
N HIS A 216 7.35 -11.74 -10.36
CA HIS A 216 8.24 -11.25 -9.29
C HIS A 216 9.62 -10.97 -9.85
N CYS A 217 10.09 -9.74 -9.69
CA CYS A 217 11.44 -9.35 -10.02
C CYS A 217 12.18 -8.91 -8.76
N THR A 218 13.40 -9.39 -8.59
CA THR A 218 14.31 -8.90 -7.56
C THR A 218 15.58 -8.38 -8.21
N ALA A 219 16.10 -7.30 -7.66
CA ALA A 219 17.34 -6.67 -8.11
C ALA A 219 18.10 -6.08 -6.91
N TYR A 220 19.37 -5.77 -7.12
CA TYR A 220 20.09 -4.98 -6.16
C TYR A 220 20.99 -3.95 -6.86
N ASP A 221 21.10 -2.79 -6.23
CA ASP A 221 22.05 -1.76 -6.59
C ASP A 221 22.60 -1.12 -5.31
N SER A 222 23.92 -0.99 -5.26
CA SER A 222 24.63 -0.32 -4.15
C SER A 222 24.19 -0.80 -2.75
N GLU A 223 23.41 0.01 -2.04
CA GLU A 223 22.93 -0.26 -0.67
C GLU A 223 21.45 -0.65 -0.62
N VAL A 224 20.81 -0.87 -1.76
CA VAL A 224 19.40 -1.20 -1.83
C VAL A 224 19.13 -2.53 -2.53
N GLU A 225 18.20 -3.28 -1.99
CA GLU A 225 17.53 -4.37 -2.66
C GLU A 225 16.16 -3.88 -3.12
N VAL A 226 15.78 -4.25 -4.31
CA VAL A 226 14.52 -3.87 -4.94
C VAL A 226 13.73 -5.12 -5.26
N THR A 227 12.48 -5.17 -4.82
CA THR A 227 11.52 -6.17 -5.24
C THR A 227 10.39 -5.47 -5.97
N VAL A 228 10.07 -5.91 -7.17
CA VAL A 228 8.92 -5.43 -7.95
C VAL A 228 8.04 -6.61 -8.27
N THR A 229 6.79 -6.53 -7.87
CA THR A 229 5.75 -7.48 -8.23
C THR A 229 4.80 -6.82 -9.20
N VAL A 230 4.51 -7.47 -10.32
CA VAL A 230 3.52 -7.01 -11.30
C VAL A 230 2.47 -8.11 -11.45
N ALA A 231 1.25 -7.82 -11.07
CA ALA A 231 0.10 -8.72 -11.20
C ALA A 231 -0.89 -8.14 -12.20
N GLY A 232 -1.49 -8.98 -13.01
CA GLY A 232 -2.44 -8.52 -14.01
C GLY A 232 -3.38 -9.62 -14.50
N ALA A 233 -4.48 -9.18 -15.14
CA ALA A 233 -5.42 -10.07 -15.80
C ALA A 233 -4.79 -10.73 -17.04
N LYS A 234 -5.31 -11.88 -17.42
CA LYS A 234 -4.94 -12.55 -18.67
C LYS A 234 -5.65 -11.91 -19.87
N PRO A 235 -4.96 -11.72 -21.02
CA PRO A 235 -3.56 -12.06 -21.28
C PRO A 235 -2.57 -11.07 -20.66
N PHE A 236 -1.61 -11.56 -19.89
CA PHE A 236 -0.64 -10.74 -19.19
C PHE A 236 0.52 -10.32 -20.10
N ASP A 237 0.73 -9.01 -20.27
CA ASP A 237 1.83 -8.48 -21.07
C ASP A 237 3.14 -8.44 -20.26
N ARG A 238 3.90 -9.53 -20.37
CA ARG A 238 5.22 -9.67 -19.72
C ARG A 238 6.24 -8.63 -20.20
N ALA A 239 6.10 -8.13 -21.43
CA ALA A 239 7.03 -7.16 -21.98
C ALA A 239 6.74 -5.76 -21.39
N ALA A 240 5.47 -5.38 -21.29
CA ALA A 240 5.05 -4.15 -20.60
C ALA A 240 5.44 -4.20 -19.10
N ALA A 241 5.21 -5.32 -18.42
CA ALA A 241 5.64 -5.54 -17.04
C ALA A 241 7.16 -5.37 -16.87
N ALA A 242 7.96 -5.97 -17.77
CA ALA A 242 9.42 -5.82 -17.73
C ALA A 242 9.87 -4.38 -17.94
N LYS A 243 9.20 -3.60 -18.79
CA LYS A 243 9.46 -2.16 -18.97
C LYS A 243 9.19 -1.35 -17.71
N LEU A 244 8.14 -1.67 -16.95
CA LEU A 244 7.86 -1.02 -15.67
C LEU A 244 8.96 -1.31 -14.64
N VAL A 245 9.40 -2.58 -14.56
CA VAL A 245 10.54 -2.95 -13.72
C VAL A 245 11.81 -2.22 -14.15
N GLN A 246 12.09 -2.15 -15.45
CA GLN A 246 13.24 -1.42 -15.98
C GLN A 246 13.19 0.06 -15.56
N LYS A 247 12.05 0.75 -15.76
CA LYS A 247 11.89 2.15 -15.35
C LYS A 247 12.18 2.35 -13.84
N GLN A 248 11.72 1.43 -12.99
CA GLN A 248 12.00 1.49 -11.56
C GLN A 248 13.50 1.33 -11.28
N LEU A 249 14.20 0.43 -11.95
CA LEU A 249 15.63 0.22 -11.75
C LEU A 249 16.47 1.38 -12.34
N ASP A 250 16.08 1.91 -13.50
CA ASP A 250 16.70 3.10 -14.08
C ASP A 250 16.55 4.31 -13.14
N HIS A 251 15.37 4.49 -12.54
CA HIS A 251 15.11 5.56 -11.58
C HIS A 251 16.00 5.47 -10.32
N ILE A 252 16.39 4.28 -9.88
CA ILE A 252 17.30 4.12 -8.74
C ILE A 252 18.71 4.56 -9.11
N THR A 253 19.16 4.28 -10.33
CA THR A 253 20.50 4.67 -10.79
C THR A 253 20.63 6.17 -11.07
N SER A 254 19.52 6.81 -11.48
CA SER A 254 19.46 8.25 -11.79
C SER A 254 18.19 8.89 -11.22
N PRO A 255 18.10 9.04 -9.87
CA PRO A 255 16.94 9.66 -9.25
C PRO A 255 16.80 11.13 -9.70
N GLY A 256 15.71 11.46 -10.40
CA GLY A 256 15.43 12.80 -10.89
C GLY A 256 15.38 12.96 -12.41
N GLU A 257 15.78 11.97 -13.18
CA GLU A 257 15.68 11.99 -14.66
C GLU A 257 14.23 11.76 -15.16
N TYR A 258 13.36 11.28 -14.26
CA TYR A 258 11.96 10.95 -14.57
C TYR A 258 10.93 11.83 -13.82
N VAL A 259 11.35 13.04 -13.41
CA VAL A 259 10.48 14.01 -12.70
C VAL A 259 9.86 14.98 -13.70
#